data_b7ba2edfa6133c86166d0e43074746cb
#
_entry.id   b7ba2edfa6133c86166d0e43074746cb
#
_cell.length_a   1.000
_cell.length_b   1.000
_cell.length_c   1.000
_cell.angle_alpha   90.00
_cell.angle_beta   90.00
_cell.angle_gamma   90.00
#
_symmetry.space_group_name_H-M   'P 1'
#
loop_
_entity.id
_entity.type
_entity.pdbx_description
1 polymer ?
#
loop_
_entity_poly.entity_id
_entity_poly.type
_entity_poly.pdbx_seq_one_letter_code
_entity_poly.pdbx_strand_id
1 'polypeptide(L)'
;MPAASTTGAPVAPSLALLALEPLRGIADYCASLLTASPKAHGDGHPVIVFPGLAGGPLSTRPLRRFLDKSGYVAYDWGQGLNTGPDGDFDDWLDRLDDLLVDVHSAHGRRVSLIGWSLGGIYARELAKRSAPLVRQVITLGTPFGAMADANHAATAWRLLNGDTSQLTPGLQARLRQTPKVPTTAIYSKTDGIVPWRACMEQETYCSESVEASGASHLGLGTHPKVLRIVANRLAQPEGEWRRWDA
;
A
#
# COMPACT_ATOMS: atom_id res chain seq x y z
N MET A 1 -14.27 -24.61 10.92
CA MET A 1 -13.90 -24.02 12.21
C MET A 1 -13.88 -22.52 12.04
N PRO A 2 -14.58 -21.71 12.83
CA PRO A 2 -14.53 -20.26 12.71
C PRO A 2 -13.15 -19.76 13.15
N ALA A 3 -12.51 -18.94 12.31
CA ALA A 3 -11.24 -18.29 12.60
C ALA A 3 -11.40 -17.43 13.87
N ALA A 4 -10.49 -17.58 14.81
CA ALA A 4 -10.45 -16.81 16.05
C ALA A 4 -10.35 -15.31 15.73
N SER A 5 -11.38 -14.56 16.10
CA SER A 5 -11.36 -13.10 16.10
C SER A 5 -10.33 -12.65 17.13
N THR A 6 -9.15 -12.25 16.70
CA THR A 6 -8.17 -11.58 17.55
C THR A 6 -8.64 -10.13 17.79
N THR A 7 -9.63 -9.97 18.66
CA THR A 7 -10.20 -8.69 19.09
C THR A 7 -9.31 -8.01 20.13
N GLY A 8 -8.11 -7.59 19.76
CA GLY A 8 -7.33 -6.64 20.55
C GLY A 8 -7.22 -5.33 19.77
N ALA A 9 -7.50 -4.17 20.40
CA ALA A 9 -7.24 -2.88 19.79
C ALA A 9 -5.77 -2.82 19.32
N PRO A 10 -5.48 -2.20 18.14
CA PRO A 10 -4.12 -2.07 17.67
C PRO A 10 -3.25 -1.33 18.68
N VAL A 11 -2.18 -1.97 19.15
CA VAL A 11 -1.22 -1.36 20.07
C VAL A 11 -0.17 -0.61 19.26
N ALA A 12 0.12 0.64 19.63
CA ALA A 12 1.17 1.43 18.99
C ALA A 12 2.52 0.70 19.02
N PRO A 13 3.35 0.80 17.95
CA PRO A 13 4.70 0.26 17.95
C PRO A 13 5.55 0.85 19.09
N SER A 14 6.57 0.12 19.51
CA SER A 14 7.47 0.63 20.57
C SER A 14 8.29 1.83 20.07
N LEU A 15 8.60 2.76 20.98
CA LEU A 15 9.46 3.91 20.68
C LEU A 15 10.84 3.51 20.15
N ALA A 16 11.36 2.34 20.59
CA ALA A 16 12.62 1.82 20.08
C ALA A 16 12.53 1.45 18.60
N LEU A 17 11.46 0.80 18.16
CA LEU A 17 11.24 0.51 16.74
C LEU A 17 11.10 1.80 15.93
N LEU A 18 10.35 2.79 16.43
CA LEU A 18 10.18 4.09 15.80
C LEU A 18 11.54 4.80 15.61
N ALA A 19 12.35 4.87 16.68
CA ALA A 19 13.66 5.52 16.63
C ALA A 19 14.64 4.86 15.64
N LEU A 20 14.51 3.55 15.43
CA LEU A 20 15.36 2.79 14.50
C LEU A 20 14.85 2.79 13.05
N GLU A 21 13.65 3.27 12.78
CA GLU A 21 13.05 3.25 11.44
C GLU A 21 13.96 3.80 10.32
N PRO A 22 14.60 5.00 10.47
CA PRO A 22 15.45 5.53 9.40
C PRO A 22 16.65 4.62 9.10
N LEU A 23 17.31 4.09 10.14
CA LEU A 23 18.47 3.20 9.97
C LEU A 23 18.05 1.87 9.32
N ARG A 24 16.95 1.30 9.76
CA ARG A 24 16.41 0.06 9.20
C ARG A 24 15.94 0.25 7.76
N GLY A 25 15.31 1.39 7.44
CA GLY A 25 14.91 1.72 6.06
C GLY A 25 16.11 1.79 5.11
N ILE A 26 17.23 2.38 5.57
CA ILE A 26 18.50 2.37 4.82
C ILE A 26 19.02 0.95 4.65
N ALA A 27 19.01 0.14 5.70
CA ALA A 27 19.45 -1.25 5.63
C ALA A 27 18.60 -2.09 4.66
N ASP A 28 17.27 -1.92 4.68
CA ASP A 28 16.33 -2.56 3.75
C ASP A 28 16.63 -2.16 2.29
N TYR A 29 16.89 -0.87 2.06
CA TYR A 29 17.29 -0.38 0.74
C TYR A 29 18.63 -0.99 0.28
N CYS A 30 19.66 -1.00 1.12
CA CYS A 30 20.94 -1.62 0.81
C CYS A 30 20.80 -3.12 0.52
N ALA A 31 19.99 -3.83 1.29
CA ALA A 31 19.69 -5.23 1.04
C ALA A 31 19.03 -5.46 -0.32
N SER A 32 18.16 -4.54 -0.76
CA SER A 32 17.52 -4.62 -2.08
C SER A 32 18.52 -4.52 -3.23
N LEU A 33 19.59 -3.74 -3.07
CA LEU A 33 20.63 -3.59 -4.09
C LEU A 33 21.43 -4.89 -4.31
N LEU A 34 21.50 -5.73 -3.27
CA LEU A 34 22.17 -7.03 -3.30
C LEU A 34 21.25 -8.17 -3.75
N THR A 35 19.96 -7.90 -3.82
CA THR A 35 18.97 -8.90 -4.24
C THR A 35 18.92 -8.95 -5.76
N ALA A 36 19.09 -10.15 -6.32
CA ALA A 36 18.94 -10.33 -7.75
C ALA A 36 17.55 -9.87 -8.20
N SER A 37 17.49 -9.04 -9.23
CA SER A 37 16.21 -8.69 -9.86
C SER A 37 15.52 -9.98 -10.30
N PRO A 38 14.22 -10.16 -10.02
CA PRO A 38 13.52 -11.30 -10.57
C PRO A 38 13.67 -11.29 -12.08
N LYS A 39 13.76 -12.48 -12.69
CA LYS A 39 13.66 -12.57 -14.15
C LYS A 39 12.36 -11.90 -14.56
N ALA A 40 12.41 -11.06 -15.59
CA ALA A 40 11.23 -10.37 -16.10
C ALA A 40 10.14 -11.39 -16.45
N HIS A 41 9.09 -11.43 -15.68
CA HIS A 41 7.90 -12.27 -15.89
C HIS A 41 6.64 -11.41 -16.05
N GLY A 42 6.81 -10.08 -16.04
CA GLY A 42 5.72 -9.13 -16.20
C GLY A 42 5.13 -9.24 -17.61
N ASP A 43 3.82 -9.11 -17.68
CA ASP A 43 3.04 -9.13 -18.93
C ASP A 43 2.88 -7.72 -19.54
N GLY A 44 3.61 -6.72 -19.02
CA GLY A 44 3.57 -5.33 -19.50
C GLY A 44 2.36 -4.52 -19.02
N HIS A 45 1.52 -5.05 -18.10
CA HIS A 45 0.39 -4.25 -17.63
C HIS A 45 0.85 -3.06 -16.77
N PRO A 46 0.06 -1.96 -16.76
CA PRO A 46 0.40 -0.76 -16.02
C PRO A 46 0.21 -0.92 -14.51
N VAL A 47 1.11 -0.28 -13.76
CA VAL A 47 1.09 -0.27 -12.28
C VAL A 47 1.26 1.16 -11.79
N ILE A 48 0.30 1.70 -11.03
CA ILE A 48 0.44 3.01 -10.38
C ILE A 48 0.93 2.80 -8.94
N VAL A 49 1.94 3.57 -8.53
CA VAL A 49 2.53 3.49 -7.19
C VAL A 49 2.26 4.78 -6.41
N PHE A 50 1.49 4.66 -5.33
CA PHE A 50 1.11 5.77 -4.45
C PHE A 50 2.05 5.85 -3.25
N PRO A 51 2.71 7.00 -3.00
CA PRO A 51 3.64 7.17 -1.89
C PRO A 51 2.93 7.30 -0.54
N GLY A 52 3.64 6.99 0.54
CA GLY A 52 3.21 7.33 1.90
C GLY A 52 3.22 8.83 2.14
N LEU A 53 2.72 9.22 3.33
CA LEU A 53 2.75 10.61 3.80
C LEU A 53 4.19 11.14 3.81
N ALA A 54 4.38 12.40 3.41
CA ALA A 54 5.68 13.04 3.18
C ALA A 54 6.57 12.33 2.13
N GLY A 55 6.07 11.32 1.45
CA GLY A 55 6.71 10.68 0.30
C GLY A 55 6.33 11.34 -1.02
N GLY A 56 7.03 10.98 -2.08
CA GLY A 56 6.76 11.50 -3.43
C GLY A 56 7.45 10.64 -4.49
N PRO A 57 7.61 11.16 -5.72
CA PRO A 57 8.21 10.42 -6.83
C PRO A 57 9.59 9.84 -6.53
N LEU A 58 10.40 10.50 -5.70
CA LEU A 58 11.71 10.00 -5.32
C LEU A 58 11.65 8.84 -4.34
N SER A 59 10.71 8.86 -3.38
CA SER A 59 10.57 7.78 -2.40
C SER A 59 10.07 6.48 -3.02
N THR A 60 9.22 6.55 -4.06
CA THR A 60 8.69 5.38 -4.76
C THR A 60 9.56 4.92 -5.92
N ARG A 61 10.57 5.72 -6.32
CA ARG A 61 11.44 5.44 -7.47
C ARG A 61 12.14 4.07 -7.42
N PRO A 62 12.66 3.61 -6.27
CA PRO A 62 13.26 2.28 -6.19
C PRO A 62 12.27 1.17 -6.53
N LEU A 63 11.05 1.22 -5.97
CA LEU A 63 10.00 0.26 -6.26
C LEU A 63 9.57 0.32 -7.73
N ARG A 64 9.33 1.51 -8.29
CA ARG A 64 8.96 1.66 -9.71
C ARG A 64 10.04 1.11 -10.65
N ARG A 65 11.32 1.39 -10.36
CA ARG A 65 12.44 0.79 -11.13
C ARG A 65 12.48 -0.74 -11.03
N PHE A 66 12.15 -1.29 -9.86
CA PHE A 66 12.04 -2.74 -9.71
C PHE A 66 10.91 -3.29 -10.57
N LEU A 67 9.76 -2.64 -10.61
CA LEU A 67 8.60 -3.03 -11.43
C LEU A 67 8.93 -2.96 -12.94
N ASP A 68 9.56 -1.88 -13.40
CA ASP A 68 9.99 -1.73 -14.80
C ASP A 68 10.96 -2.86 -15.20
N LYS A 69 11.95 -3.15 -14.35
CA LYS A 69 12.90 -4.26 -14.57
C LYS A 69 12.22 -5.64 -14.54
N SER A 70 11.10 -5.74 -13.84
CA SER A 70 10.30 -6.98 -13.75
C SER A 70 9.36 -7.16 -14.95
N GLY A 71 9.29 -6.18 -15.87
CA GLY A 71 8.49 -6.28 -17.11
C GLY A 71 7.09 -5.67 -16.99
N TYR A 72 6.87 -4.75 -16.05
CA TYR A 72 5.65 -3.94 -15.93
C TYR A 72 5.90 -2.51 -16.43
N VAL A 73 4.85 -1.71 -16.57
CA VAL A 73 4.96 -0.28 -16.86
C VAL A 73 4.58 0.51 -15.60
N ALA A 74 5.57 1.01 -14.87
CA ALA A 74 5.36 1.62 -13.57
C ALA A 74 5.14 3.13 -13.67
N TYR A 75 4.01 3.59 -13.16
CA TYR A 75 3.61 5.00 -13.08
C TYR A 75 3.81 5.59 -11.69
N ASP A 76 4.20 6.83 -11.64
CA ASP A 76 4.08 7.65 -10.46
C ASP A 76 2.63 8.10 -10.26
N TRP A 77 2.26 8.51 -9.04
CA TRP A 77 0.91 8.95 -8.70
C TRP A 77 0.54 10.36 -9.21
N GLY A 78 1.51 11.10 -9.77
CA GLY A 78 1.28 12.35 -10.47
C GLY A 78 1.04 13.61 -9.63
N GLN A 79 0.99 13.51 -8.28
CA GLN A 79 0.64 14.63 -7.39
C GLN A 79 1.84 15.21 -6.61
N GLY A 80 3.07 14.82 -6.94
CA GLY A 80 4.29 15.33 -6.28
C GLY A 80 4.45 14.81 -4.85
N LEU A 81 4.66 15.72 -3.87
CA LEU A 81 4.81 15.36 -2.46
C LEU A 81 3.45 15.03 -1.84
N ASN A 82 3.33 13.88 -1.19
CA ASN A 82 2.10 13.50 -0.50
C ASN A 82 2.01 14.21 0.86
N THR A 83 1.28 15.28 0.92
CA THR A 83 0.97 16.03 2.15
C THR A 83 -0.35 15.61 2.78
N GLY A 84 -1.00 14.60 2.24
CA GLY A 84 -2.37 14.21 2.56
C GLY A 84 -3.39 14.79 1.57
N PRO A 85 -4.68 14.44 1.72
CA PRO A 85 -5.74 15.06 0.92
C PRO A 85 -5.82 16.56 1.17
N ASP A 86 -5.95 17.33 0.11
CA ASP A 86 -6.20 18.76 0.16
C ASP A 86 -7.69 19.00 -0.12
N GLY A 87 -8.39 19.58 0.87
CA GLY A 87 -9.84 19.79 0.82
C GLY A 87 -10.66 18.53 1.14
N ASP A 88 -11.81 18.38 0.49
CA ASP A 88 -12.67 17.20 0.66
C ASP A 88 -12.00 15.94 0.14
N PHE A 89 -12.18 14.83 0.87
CA PHE A 89 -11.51 13.58 0.53
C PHE A 89 -12.01 12.95 -0.78
N ASP A 90 -13.27 13.12 -1.11
CA ASP A 90 -13.83 12.58 -2.36
C ASP A 90 -13.41 13.41 -3.57
N ASP A 91 -13.36 14.75 -3.45
CA ASP A 91 -12.80 15.63 -4.48
C ASP A 91 -11.29 15.35 -4.71
N TRP A 92 -10.57 15.01 -3.64
CA TRP A 92 -9.19 14.56 -3.75
C TRP A 92 -9.05 13.25 -4.52
N LEU A 93 -9.94 12.30 -4.25
CA LEU A 93 -9.95 11.00 -4.95
C LEU A 93 -10.31 11.16 -6.44
N ASP A 94 -11.13 12.13 -6.81
CA ASP A 94 -11.47 12.39 -8.21
C ASP A 94 -10.24 12.70 -9.05
N ARG A 95 -9.30 13.51 -8.53
CA ARG A 95 -8.02 13.78 -9.21
C ARG A 95 -7.14 12.55 -9.40
N LEU A 96 -7.20 11.61 -8.47
CA LEU A 96 -6.45 10.35 -8.58
C LEU A 96 -7.18 9.36 -9.52
N ASP A 97 -8.49 9.43 -9.58
CA ASP A 97 -9.31 8.62 -10.51
C ASP A 97 -9.07 9.03 -11.97
N ASP A 98 -8.91 10.34 -12.24
CA ASP A 98 -8.53 10.84 -13.55
C ASP A 98 -7.21 10.21 -14.03
N LEU A 99 -6.18 10.13 -13.17
CA LEU A 99 -4.94 9.45 -13.50
C LEU A 99 -5.16 7.95 -13.79
N LEU A 100 -6.00 7.28 -13.01
CA LEU A 100 -6.32 5.86 -13.24
C LEU A 100 -7.00 5.67 -14.61
N VAL A 101 -7.95 6.52 -14.96
CA VAL A 101 -8.65 6.51 -16.26
C VAL A 101 -7.68 6.75 -17.40
N ASP A 102 -6.79 7.73 -17.27
CA ASP A 102 -5.78 8.06 -18.29
C ASP A 102 -4.83 6.89 -18.53
N VAL A 103 -4.29 6.29 -17.46
CA VAL A 103 -3.38 5.15 -17.56
C VAL A 103 -4.10 3.92 -18.13
N HIS A 104 -5.33 3.65 -17.69
CA HIS A 104 -6.15 2.56 -18.25
C HIS A 104 -6.38 2.76 -19.75
N SER A 105 -6.77 3.97 -20.16
CA SER A 105 -7.07 4.31 -21.56
C SER A 105 -5.84 4.21 -22.46
N ALA A 106 -4.69 4.66 -21.96
CA ALA A 106 -3.42 4.57 -22.70
C ALA A 106 -2.97 3.14 -22.98
N HIS A 107 -3.31 2.20 -22.10
CA HIS A 107 -2.90 0.80 -22.22
C HIS A 107 -3.99 -0.14 -22.72
N GLY A 108 -5.27 0.25 -22.66
CA GLY A 108 -6.41 -0.64 -22.91
C GLY A 108 -6.46 -1.85 -21.96
N ARG A 109 -5.86 -1.74 -20.79
CA ARG A 109 -5.68 -2.82 -19.80
C ARG A 109 -5.98 -2.34 -18.40
N ARG A 110 -6.48 -3.24 -17.55
CA ARG A 110 -6.66 -2.95 -16.14
C ARG A 110 -5.34 -2.63 -15.46
N VAL A 111 -5.38 -1.70 -14.52
CA VAL A 111 -4.22 -1.15 -13.80
C VAL A 111 -4.06 -1.83 -12.45
N SER A 112 -2.87 -2.28 -12.10
CA SER A 112 -2.55 -2.67 -10.73
C SER A 112 -2.20 -1.44 -9.89
N LEU A 113 -2.70 -1.37 -8.66
CA LEU A 113 -2.45 -0.26 -7.74
C LEU A 113 -1.58 -0.74 -6.60
N ILE A 114 -0.45 -0.09 -6.35
CA ILE A 114 0.40 -0.34 -5.19
C ILE A 114 0.41 0.91 -4.33
N GLY A 115 -0.03 0.81 -3.07
CA GLY A 115 -0.05 1.93 -2.16
C GLY A 115 0.78 1.70 -0.91
N TRP A 116 1.71 2.61 -0.62
CA TRP A 116 2.54 2.57 0.58
C TRP A 116 1.96 3.47 1.66
N SER A 117 1.76 2.94 2.88
CA SER A 117 1.23 3.69 4.02
C SER A 117 -0.08 4.43 3.65
N LEU A 118 -0.13 5.76 3.76
CA LEU A 118 -1.29 6.57 3.34
C LEU A 118 -1.68 6.33 1.87
N GLY A 119 -0.72 6.15 0.98
CA GLY A 119 -0.97 5.86 -0.44
C GLY A 119 -1.80 4.59 -0.67
N GLY A 120 -1.74 3.64 0.28
CA GLY A 120 -2.59 2.45 0.22
C GLY A 120 -4.07 2.73 0.53
N ILE A 121 -4.36 3.78 1.29
CA ILE A 121 -5.75 4.26 1.47
C ILE A 121 -6.29 4.72 0.12
N TYR A 122 -5.53 5.54 -0.63
CA TYR A 122 -5.94 6.00 -1.95
C TYR A 122 -6.14 4.84 -2.93
N ALA A 123 -5.18 3.92 -3.01
CA ALA A 123 -5.27 2.75 -3.88
C ALA A 123 -6.52 1.90 -3.59
N ARG A 124 -6.87 1.72 -2.31
CA ARG A 124 -8.07 0.97 -1.89
C ARG A 124 -9.36 1.71 -2.26
N GLU A 125 -9.42 3.02 -2.02
CA GLU A 125 -10.61 3.81 -2.35
C GLU A 125 -10.85 3.89 -3.86
N LEU A 126 -9.81 4.10 -4.66
CA LEU A 126 -9.89 4.03 -6.13
C LEU A 126 -10.40 2.66 -6.60
N ALA A 127 -9.89 1.57 -6.03
CA ALA A 127 -10.36 0.23 -6.37
C ALA A 127 -11.83 -0.04 -6.00
N LYS A 128 -12.38 0.67 -5.01
CA LYS A 128 -13.81 0.59 -4.67
C LYS A 128 -14.67 1.42 -5.63
N ARG A 129 -14.17 2.59 -6.06
CA ARG A 129 -14.87 3.50 -6.98
C ARG A 129 -14.86 2.98 -8.41
N SER A 130 -13.69 2.60 -8.89
CA SER A 130 -13.39 2.29 -10.29
C SER A 130 -12.94 0.84 -10.48
N ALA A 131 -13.58 -0.10 -9.79
CA ALA A 131 -13.24 -1.53 -9.81
C ALA A 131 -13.08 -2.13 -11.23
N PRO A 132 -13.87 -1.75 -12.25
CA PRO A 132 -13.68 -2.27 -13.62
C PRO A 132 -12.33 -1.90 -14.24
N LEU A 133 -11.70 -0.81 -13.81
CA LEU A 133 -10.40 -0.35 -14.33
C LEU A 133 -9.21 -0.96 -13.56
N VAL A 134 -9.47 -1.53 -12.38
CA VAL A 134 -8.43 -2.02 -11.46
C VAL A 134 -8.26 -3.52 -11.59
N ARG A 135 -7.02 -3.96 -11.82
CA ARG A 135 -6.65 -5.39 -11.87
C ARG A 135 -6.52 -5.98 -10.46
N GLN A 136 -5.78 -5.30 -9.59
CA GLN A 136 -5.57 -5.67 -8.19
C GLN A 136 -5.03 -4.52 -7.37
N VAL A 137 -5.10 -4.64 -6.06
CA VAL A 137 -4.50 -3.72 -5.08
C VAL A 137 -3.48 -4.44 -4.22
N ILE A 138 -2.32 -3.82 -4.03
CA ILE A 138 -1.30 -4.25 -3.06
C ILE A 138 -1.04 -3.09 -2.11
N THR A 139 -1.20 -3.29 -0.81
CA THR A 139 -0.90 -2.26 0.19
C THR A 139 0.35 -2.63 1.00
N LEU A 140 1.18 -1.64 1.30
CA LEU A 140 2.42 -1.77 2.04
C LEU A 140 2.31 -0.98 3.35
N GLY A 141 2.10 -1.64 4.48
CA GLY A 141 2.00 -1.01 5.80
C GLY A 141 0.89 0.05 5.90
N THR A 142 -0.27 -0.19 5.32
CA THR A 142 -1.38 0.77 5.26
C THR A 142 -2.36 0.57 6.41
N PRO A 143 -2.60 1.55 7.28
CA PRO A 143 -3.40 1.39 8.51
C PRO A 143 -4.90 1.61 8.28
N PHE A 144 -5.53 0.96 7.31
CA PHE A 144 -6.95 1.15 7.01
C PHE A 144 -7.89 0.62 8.11
N GLY A 145 -7.39 -0.23 8.99
CA GLY A 145 -8.18 -0.77 10.11
C GLY A 145 -8.27 0.15 11.34
N ALA A 146 -7.40 1.15 11.47
CA ALA A 146 -7.28 1.97 12.67
C ALA A 146 -6.74 3.38 12.39
N MET A 147 -7.34 4.11 11.46
CA MET A 147 -6.93 5.48 11.10
C MET A 147 -7.13 6.48 12.26
N ALA A 148 -8.08 6.23 13.15
CA ALA A 148 -8.42 7.13 14.28
C ALA A 148 -7.74 6.76 15.60
N ASP A 149 -7.18 5.56 15.72
CA ASP A 149 -6.58 5.11 16.97
C ASP A 149 -5.17 5.68 17.16
N ALA A 150 -4.72 5.72 18.43
CA ALA A 150 -3.45 6.29 18.85
C ALA A 150 -2.24 5.55 18.22
N ASN A 151 -1.94 5.84 16.97
CA ASN A 151 -0.73 5.39 16.30
C ASN A 151 0.12 6.60 15.86
N HIS A 152 1.39 6.37 15.59
CA HIS A 152 2.30 7.43 15.14
C HIS A 152 1.89 8.00 13.78
N ALA A 153 1.23 7.21 12.93
CA ALA A 153 0.71 7.65 11.63
C ALA A 153 -0.47 8.62 11.79
N ALA A 154 -1.39 8.38 12.75
CA ALA A 154 -2.48 9.32 13.06
C ALA A 154 -1.93 10.64 13.64
N THR A 155 -0.85 10.57 14.42
CA THR A 155 -0.16 11.76 14.93
C THR A 155 0.52 12.53 13.79
N ALA A 156 1.22 11.84 12.87
CA ALA A 156 1.82 12.47 11.71
C ALA A 156 0.76 13.09 10.79
N TRP A 157 -0.37 12.42 10.59
CA TRP A 157 -1.51 12.97 9.86
C TRP A 157 -2.02 14.28 10.47
N ARG A 158 -2.21 14.31 11.82
CA ARG A 158 -2.65 15.53 12.52
C ARG A 158 -1.65 16.67 12.38
N LEU A 159 -0.34 16.37 12.46
CA LEU A 159 0.71 17.38 12.34
C LEU A 159 0.79 18.01 10.94
N LEU A 160 0.47 17.26 9.88
CA LEU A 160 0.56 17.72 8.50
C LEU A 160 -0.75 18.34 7.99
N ASN A 161 -1.89 17.85 8.46
CA ASN A 161 -3.21 18.28 7.95
C ASN A 161 -4.03 19.08 8.99
N GLY A 162 -3.46 19.39 10.17
CA GLY A 162 -4.13 20.15 11.22
C GLY A 162 -5.26 19.34 11.89
N ASP A 163 -6.50 19.58 11.53
CA ASP A 163 -7.65 18.97 12.17
C ASP A 163 -8.02 17.60 11.56
N THR A 164 -8.35 16.62 12.44
CA THR A 164 -8.86 15.30 12.06
C THR A 164 -10.39 15.30 11.83
N SER A 165 -11.02 16.45 11.77
CA SER A 165 -12.47 16.59 11.60
C SER A 165 -13.04 15.87 10.36
N GLN A 166 -12.20 15.66 9.35
CA GLN A 166 -12.57 14.93 8.14
C GLN A 166 -12.69 13.40 8.33
N LEU A 167 -12.09 12.82 9.39
CA LEU A 167 -12.19 11.40 9.69
C LEU A 167 -13.50 11.07 10.43
N THR A 168 -14.62 11.31 9.78
CA THR A 168 -15.94 10.98 10.32
C THR A 168 -16.08 9.48 10.58
N PRO A 169 -16.96 9.03 11.49
CA PRO A 169 -17.22 7.60 11.70
C PRO A 169 -17.65 6.88 10.40
N GLY A 170 -18.39 7.58 9.54
CA GLY A 170 -18.80 7.05 8.22
C GLY A 170 -17.62 6.81 7.29
N LEU A 171 -16.69 7.78 7.21
CA LEU A 171 -15.46 7.61 6.41
C LEU A 171 -14.59 6.47 6.98
N GLN A 172 -14.41 6.39 8.30
CA GLN A 172 -13.65 5.30 8.91
C GLN A 172 -14.26 3.93 8.59
N ALA A 173 -15.58 3.79 8.66
CA ALA A 173 -16.28 2.56 8.29
C ALA A 173 -16.06 2.22 6.80
N ARG A 174 -16.08 3.24 5.91
CA ARG A 174 -15.78 3.08 4.47
C ARG A 174 -14.34 2.61 4.24
N LEU A 175 -13.36 3.21 4.91
CA LEU A 175 -11.95 2.86 4.75
C LEU A 175 -11.64 1.41 5.14
N ARG A 176 -12.38 0.86 6.11
CA ARG A 176 -12.26 -0.55 6.54
C ARG A 176 -12.81 -1.57 5.54
N GLN A 177 -13.70 -1.14 4.64
CA GLN A 177 -14.30 -2.05 3.67
C GLN A 177 -13.26 -2.58 2.68
N THR A 178 -13.24 -3.88 2.49
CA THR A 178 -12.38 -4.56 1.51
C THR A 178 -12.81 -4.23 0.09
N PRO A 179 -11.88 -3.85 -0.81
CA PRO A 179 -12.18 -3.73 -2.23
C PRO A 179 -12.68 -5.05 -2.81
N LYS A 180 -13.53 -4.98 -3.84
CA LYS A 180 -14.09 -6.17 -4.53
C LYS A 180 -13.16 -6.71 -5.64
N VAL A 181 -11.93 -6.25 -5.69
CA VAL A 181 -10.87 -6.72 -6.59
C VAL A 181 -9.81 -7.50 -5.79
N PRO A 182 -8.97 -8.33 -6.42
CA PRO A 182 -7.85 -8.98 -5.76
C PRO A 182 -7.05 -7.99 -4.91
N THR A 183 -6.91 -8.28 -3.62
CA THR A 183 -6.29 -7.35 -2.66
C THR A 183 -5.30 -8.09 -1.75
N THR A 184 -4.05 -7.66 -1.75
CA THR A 184 -3.00 -8.20 -0.86
C THR A 184 -2.50 -7.10 0.06
N ALA A 185 -2.69 -7.25 1.36
CA ALA A 185 -2.16 -6.36 2.39
C ALA A 185 -0.83 -6.90 2.92
N ILE A 186 0.27 -6.22 2.62
CA ILE A 186 1.60 -6.56 3.13
C ILE A 186 1.87 -5.75 4.38
N TYR A 187 2.19 -6.44 5.47
CA TYR A 187 2.49 -5.83 6.77
C TYR A 187 3.77 -6.39 7.38
N SER A 188 4.32 -5.70 8.38
CA SER A 188 5.44 -6.18 9.17
C SER A 188 5.14 -6.02 10.66
N LYS A 189 5.38 -7.08 11.45
CA LYS A 189 5.26 -6.99 12.92
C LYS A 189 6.34 -6.13 13.56
N THR A 190 7.38 -5.81 12.81
CA THR A 190 8.46 -4.93 13.24
C THR A 190 8.38 -3.53 12.62
N ASP A 191 7.25 -3.17 12.02
CA ASP A 191 6.93 -1.80 11.61
C ASP A 191 6.94 -0.88 12.85
N GLY A 192 7.76 0.17 12.84
CA GLY A 192 7.92 1.10 13.95
C GLY A 192 6.99 2.31 13.89
N ILE A 193 6.20 2.48 12.83
CA ILE A 193 5.32 3.63 12.62
C ILE A 193 3.85 3.23 12.75
N VAL A 194 3.46 2.14 12.10
CA VAL A 194 2.07 1.70 12.00
C VAL A 194 1.87 0.37 12.73
N PRO A 195 0.85 0.25 13.59
CA PRO A 195 0.50 -1.03 14.18
C PRO A 195 0.12 -2.05 13.10
N TRP A 196 0.85 -3.15 13.02
CA TRP A 196 0.66 -4.15 11.97
C TRP A 196 -0.78 -4.70 11.90
N ARG A 197 -1.49 -4.80 13.05
CA ARG A 197 -2.90 -5.22 13.08
C ARG A 197 -3.83 -4.25 12.35
N ALA A 198 -3.48 -2.97 12.31
CA ALA A 198 -4.23 -1.97 11.55
C ALA A 198 -4.07 -2.11 10.02
N CYS A 199 -3.05 -2.85 9.59
CA CYS A 199 -2.76 -3.10 8.17
C CYS A 199 -3.35 -4.41 7.64
N MET A 200 -4.00 -5.21 8.50
CA MET A 200 -4.52 -6.51 8.10
C MET A 200 -5.86 -6.39 7.39
N GLU A 201 -5.95 -7.02 6.22
CA GLU A 201 -7.18 -7.13 5.47
C GLU A 201 -8.11 -8.19 6.06
N GLN A 202 -9.40 -8.01 5.89
CA GLN A 202 -10.37 -9.06 6.13
C GLN A 202 -10.19 -10.12 5.03
N GLU A 203 -9.93 -11.36 5.42
CA GLU A 203 -9.76 -12.44 4.46
C GLU A 203 -11.08 -12.79 3.77
N THR A 204 -11.07 -12.70 2.45
CA THR A 204 -12.20 -13.08 1.59
C THR A 204 -11.72 -14.02 0.47
N TYR A 205 -12.56 -14.32 -0.49
CA TYR A 205 -12.18 -15.13 -1.66
C TYR A 205 -11.13 -14.44 -2.55
N CYS A 206 -10.98 -13.12 -2.46
CA CYS A 206 -10.04 -12.34 -3.27
C CYS A 206 -9.15 -11.39 -2.43
N SER A 207 -9.05 -11.58 -1.13
CA SER A 207 -8.22 -10.75 -0.26
C SER A 207 -7.43 -11.57 0.76
N GLU A 208 -6.23 -11.08 1.08
CA GLU A 208 -5.30 -11.72 2.01
C GLU A 208 -4.40 -10.71 2.73
N SER A 209 -3.79 -11.16 3.82
CA SER A 209 -2.73 -10.43 4.52
C SER A 209 -1.44 -11.25 4.55
N VAL A 210 -0.32 -10.64 4.14
CA VAL A 210 0.98 -11.31 4.02
C VAL A 210 2.02 -10.62 4.90
N GLU A 211 2.67 -11.38 5.78
CA GLU A 211 3.72 -10.86 6.65
C GLU A 211 5.08 -10.75 5.92
N ALA A 212 5.62 -9.55 5.84
CA ALA A 212 7.00 -9.30 5.45
C ALA A 212 7.86 -9.15 6.71
N SER A 213 8.21 -10.27 7.34
CA SER A 213 8.97 -10.29 8.60
C SER A 213 10.29 -9.52 8.47
N GLY A 214 10.58 -8.68 9.45
CA GLY A 214 11.83 -7.91 9.52
C GLY A 214 11.81 -6.56 8.79
N ALA A 215 10.86 -6.32 7.89
CA ALA A 215 10.79 -5.06 7.17
C ALA A 215 10.49 -3.89 8.11
N SER A 216 11.16 -2.76 7.90
CA SER A 216 10.82 -1.48 8.54
C SER A 216 9.68 -0.81 7.76
N HIS A 217 8.95 0.13 8.37
CA HIS A 217 7.93 0.90 7.65
C HIS A 217 8.51 1.68 6.48
N LEU A 218 9.63 2.39 6.73
CA LEU A 218 10.33 3.17 5.70
C LEU A 218 11.02 2.29 4.65
N GLY A 219 11.25 1.02 4.94
CA GLY A 219 11.84 0.05 4.01
C GLY A 219 10.83 -0.77 3.21
N LEU A 220 9.52 -0.72 3.51
CA LEU A 220 8.52 -1.56 2.84
C LEU A 220 8.53 -1.43 1.31
N GLY A 221 8.88 -0.27 0.77
CA GLY A 221 9.01 -0.07 -0.67
C GLY A 221 10.25 -0.71 -1.31
N THR A 222 11.18 -1.23 -0.49
CA THR A 222 12.47 -1.75 -0.97
C THR A 222 12.89 -3.08 -0.34
N HIS A 223 12.31 -3.49 0.79
CA HIS A 223 12.69 -4.71 1.48
C HIS A 223 12.58 -5.94 0.57
N PRO A 224 13.62 -6.81 0.47
CA PRO A 224 13.68 -7.92 -0.49
C PRO A 224 12.47 -8.86 -0.43
N LYS A 225 11.97 -9.16 0.78
CA LYS A 225 10.78 -10.02 0.97
C LYS A 225 9.52 -9.35 0.42
N VAL A 226 9.36 -8.04 0.61
CA VAL A 226 8.24 -7.27 0.06
C VAL A 226 8.27 -7.30 -1.46
N LEU A 227 9.45 -7.01 -2.04
CA LEU A 227 9.61 -7.02 -3.51
C LEU A 227 9.30 -8.40 -4.10
N ARG A 228 9.68 -9.49 -3.42
CA ARG A 228 9.34 -10.86 -3.83
C ARG A 228 7.83 -11.11 -3.79
N ILE A 229 7.14 -10.68 -2.73
CA ILE A 229 5.69 -10.80 -2.62
C ILE A 229 5.02 -9.99 -3.73
N VAL A 230 5.41 -8.72 -3.92
CA VAL A 230 4.87 -7.85 -4.98
C VAL A 230 5.04 -8.49 -6.36
N ALA A 231 6.25 -8.98 -6.68
CA ALA A 231 6.51 -9.64 -7.97
C ALA A 231 5.60 -10.87 -8.19
N ASN A 232 5.42 -11.69 -7.16
CA ASN A 232 4.55 -12.87 -7.23
C ASN A 232 3.08 -12.48 -7.42
N ARG A 233 2.60 -11.47 -6.70
CA ARG A 233 1.21 -11.03 -6.83
C ARG A 233 0.91 -10.46 -8.21
N LEU A 234 1.80 -9.62 -8.74
CA LEU A 234 1.65 -9.03 -10.07
C LEU A 234 1.76 -10.05 -11.21
N ALA A 235 2.53 -11.13 -11.02
CA ALA A 235 2.73 -12.17 -12.03
C ALA A 235 1.51 -13.10 -12.21
N GLN A 236 0.51 -13.01 -11.34
CA GLN A 236 -0.69 -13.86 -11.49
C GLN A 236 -1.48 -13.42 -12.73
N PRO A 237 -1.97 -14.40 -13.53
CA PRO A 237 -2.87 -14.09 -14.64
C PRO A 237 -4.11 -13.35 -14.15
N GLU A 238 -4.60 -12.42 -14.94
CA GLU A 238 -5.83 -11.71 -14.62
C GLU A 238 -7.02 -12.68 -14.54
N GLY A 239 -7.78 -12.60 -13.46
CA GLY A 239 -8.90 -13.50 -13.19
C GLY A 239 -8.53 -14.81 -12.50
N GLU A 240 -7.24 -15.11 -12.31
CA GLU A 240 -6.76 -16.35 -11.67
C GLU A 240 -6.09 -16.10 -10.31
N TRP A 241 -6.60 -15.16 -9.56
CA TRP A 241 -5.99 -14.83 -8.27
C TRP A 241 -6.00 -16.02 -7.30
N ARG A 242 -4.84 -16.29 -6.72
CA ARG A 242 -4.63 -17.32 -5.68
C ARG A 242 -3.89 -16.70 -4.51
N ARG A 243 -4.15 -17.18 -3.31
CA ARG A 243 -3.45 -16.72 -2.10
C ARG A 243 -1.95 -16.97 -2.18
N TRP A 244 -1.21 -16.19 -1.40
CA TRP A 244 0.23 -16.36 -1.24
C TRP A 244 0.54 -17.67 -0.51
N ASP A 245 1.35 -18.52 -1.14
CA ASP A 245 2.00 -19.66 -0.51
C ASP A 245 3.47 -19.28 -0.22
N ALA A 246 3.88 -19.35 1.08
CA ALA A 246 5.17 -18.88 1.58
C ALA A 246 6.35 -19.81 1.20
#